data_a8d02387181cbca889185128943977c2
#
_entry.id   a8d02387181cbca889185128943977c2
#
_cell.length_a   1.000
_cell.length_b   1.000
_cell.length_c   1.000
_cell.angle_alpha   90.00
_cell.angle_beta   90.00
_cell.angle_gamma   90.00
#
_symmetry.space_group_name_H-M   'P 1'
#
loop_
_entity.id
_entity.type
_entity.pdbx_description
1 polymer ?
#
loop_
_entity_poly.entity_id
_entity_poly.type
_entity_poly.pdbx_seq_one_letter_code
_entity_poly.pdbx_strand_id
1 'polypeptide(L)'
;LDRVGLTGFGGYYSGQMSGGMQQRVGLARALATDADILLMDEPFSALDPLIRTDMQDLLLGLQEELHKTIVFITHDLHEGLRIGDSIAILRDGAIVQNGTPEDIILHPADQHVSDFTRDINRGRVLQVSSLMEAHTPGSGPKVDQNMVIEDALVALSAAHASSATVMCEDKPVGSISLEKMISALAKSDGNDVRNKQSTH
;
A
#
# COMPACT_ATOMS: atom_id res chain seq x y z
N LEU A 1 2.86 16.32 -21.33
CA LEU A 1 1.41 16.05 -21.21
C LEU A 1 1.08 14.60 -21.54
N ASP A 2 1.78 13.96 -22.47
CA ASP A 2 1.51 12.58 -22.90
C ASP A 2 1.66 11.58 -21.73
N ARG A 3 2.69 11.73 -20.88
CA ARG A 3 2.91 10.89 -19.70
C ARG A 3 1.80 10.93 -18.66
N VAL A 4 1.03 12.00 -18.63
CA VAL A 4 -0.12 12.16 -17.71
C VAL A 4 -1.47 11.94 -18.40
N GLY A 5 -1.47 11.41 -19.64
CA GLY A 5 -2.68 11.11 -20.40
C GLY A 5 -3.45 12.35 -20.86
N LEU A 6 -2.77 13.49 -21.10
CA LEU A 6 -3.35 14.75 -21.56
C LEU A 6 -2.90 15.10 -22.99
N THR A 7 -2.65 14.11 -23.83
CA THR A 7 -2.35 14.30 -25.27
C THR A 7 -3.48 15.07 -25.94
N GLY A 8 -3.16 16.15 -26.66
CA GLY A 8 -4.13 17.00 -27.36
C GLY A 8 -4.76 18.12 -26.53
N PHE A 9 -4.56 18.15 -25.21
CA PHE A 9 -5.14 19.18 -24.32
C PHE A 9 -4.21 20.38 -24.05
N GLY A 10 -3.06 20.50 -24.74
CA GLY A 10 -2.08 21.56 -24.51
C GLY A 10 -2.57 22.99 -24.75
N GLY A 11 -3.64 23.17 -25.51
CA GLY A 11 -4.26 24.49 -25.77
C GLY A 11 -5.44 24.85 -24.85
N TYR A 12 -5.79 23.99 -23.89
CA TYR A 12 -6.94 24.20 -23.02
C TYR A 12 -6.56 25.03 -21.79
N TYR A 13 -7.45 25.92 -21.35
CA TYR A 13 -7.34 26.62 -20.08
C TYR A 13 -7.93 25.80 -18.94
N SER A 14 -7.46 26.04 -17.70
CA SER A 14 -7.90 25.30 -16.52
C SER A 14 -9.43 25.24 -16.35
N GLY A 15 -10.15 26.33 -16.66
CA GLY A 15 -11.61 26.37 -16.59
C GLY A 15 -12.34 25.49 -17.62
N GLN A 16 -11.62 24.94 -18.61
CA GLN A 16 -12.15 24.02 -19.63
C GLN A 16 -11.83 22.55 -19.30
N MET A 17 -11.14 22.30 -18.17
CA MET A 17 -10.69 20.99 -17.75
C MET A 17 -11.48 20.48 -16.56
N SER A 18 -11.71 19.15 -16.50
CA SER A 18 -12.24 18.51 -15.30
C SER A 18 -11.27 18.59 -14.12
N GLY A 19 -11.74 18.37 -12.89
CA GLY A 19 -10.88 18.34 -11.69
C GLY A 19 -9.72 17.35 -11.82
N GLY A 20 -9.97 16.14 -12.32
CA GLY A 20 -8.93 15.14 -12.57
C GLY A 20 -7.93 15.58 -13.66
N MET A 21 -8.38 16.27 -14.74
CA MET A 21 -7.46 16.85 -15.73
C MET A 21 -6.59 17.96 -15.13
N GLN A 22 -7.14 18.80 -14.27
CA GLN A 22 -6.37 19.85 -13.58
C GLN A 22 -5.30 19.25 -12.65
N GLN A 23 -5.60 18.15 -11.93
CA GLN A 23 -4.64 17.43 -11.12
C GLN A 23 -3.52 16.82 -11.97
N ARG A 24 -3.84 16.20 -13.12
CA ARG A 24 -2.85 15.69 -14.08
C ARG A 24 -1.94 16.81 -14.62
N VAL A 25 -2.48 18.02 -14.84
CA VAL A 25 -1.68 19.20 -15.19
C VAL A 25 -0.76 19.60 -14.05
N GLY A 26 -1.24 19.58 -12.79
CA GLY A 26 -0.43 19.84 -11.60
C GLY A 26 0.75 18.88 -11.50
N LEU A 27 0.48 17.57 -11.66
CA LEU A 27 1.51 16.54 -11.68
C LEU A 27 2.51 16.75 -12.83
N ALA A 28 2.03 17.03 -14.05
CA ALA A 28 2.89 17.32 -15.20
C ALA A 28 3.80 18.54 -14.96
N ARG A 29 3.29 19.58 -14.30
CA ARG A 29 4.08 20.76 -13.91
C ARG A 29 5.18 20.41 -12.90
N ALA A 30 4.85 19.63 -11.87
CA ALA A 30 5.84 19.18 -10.87
C ALA A 30 6.94 18.35 -11.53
N LEU A 31 6.58 17.44 -12.43
CA LEU A 31 7.55 16.62 -13.17
C LEU A 31 8.40 17.44 -14.16
N ALA A 32 7.85 18.50 -14.74
CA ALA A 32 8.57 19.35 -15.71
C ALA A 32 9.70 20.17 -15.07
N THR A 33 9.72 20.33 -13.75
CA THR A 33 10.82 21.02 -13.03
C THR A 33 12.08 20.17 -12.93
N ASP A 34 11.99 18.89 -13.25
CA ASP A 34 13.07 17.88 -13.11
C ASP A 34 13.72 17.83 -11.71
N ALA A 35 12.95 18.18 -10.68
CA ALA A 35 13.40 18.12 -9.29
C ALA A 35 13.62 16.66 -8.86
N ASP A 36 14.66 16.43 -8.03
CA ASP A 36 14.94 15.10 -7.46
C ASP A 36 13.92 14.70 -6.39
N ILE A 37 13.32 15.68 -5.73
CA ILE A 37 12.33 15.48 -4.65
C ILE A 37 11.06 16.23 -5.02
N LEU A 38 9.94 15.51 -5.01
CA LEU A 38 8.59 16.05 -5.20
C LEU A 38 7.85 16.07 -3.87
N LEU A 39 7.30 17.25 -3.51
CA LEU A 39 6.46 17.40 -2.32
C LEU A 39 5.01 17.50 -2.77
N MET A 40 4.15 16.63 -2.24
CA MET A 40 2.74 16.56 -2.55
C MET A 40 1.93 16.66 -1.26
N ASP A 41 1.10 17.68 -1.15
CA ASP A 41 0.22 17.90 -0.01
C ASP A 41 -1.21 17.64 -0.44
N GLU A 42 -1.82 16.56 0.09
CA GLU A 42 -3.19 16.13 -0.18
C GLU A 42 -3.59 16.10 -1.68
N PRO A 43 -2.78 15.53 -2.58
CA PRO A 43 -2.98 15.71 -4.02
C PRO A 43 -4.25 15.06 -4.56
N PHE A 44 -4.90 14.16 -3.82
CA PHE A 44 -6.09 13.43 -4.27
C PHE A 44 -7.35 13.75 -3.47
N SER A 45 -7.29 14.62 -2.45
CA SER A 45 -8.40 14.90 -1.54
C SER A 45 -9.67 15.43 -2.22
N ALA A 46 -9.52 16.18 -3.32
CA ALA A 46 -10.64 16.77 -4.06
C ALA A 46 -11.19 15.89 -5.20
N LEU A 47 -10.69 14.65 -5.35
CA LEU A 47 -11.09 13.74 -6.43
C LEU A 47 -12.16 12.75 -5.97
N ASP A 48 -13.05 12.40 -6.90
CA ASP A 48 -13.95 11.27 -6.69
C ASP A 48 -13.17 9.93 -6.65
N PRO A 49 -13.74 8.87 -6.05
CA PRO A 49 -13.00 7.62 -5.82
C PRO A 49 -12.43 6.97 -7.07
N LEU A 50 -13.11 7.05 -8.22
CA LEU A 50 -12.65 6.43 -9.46
C LEU A 50 -11.43 7.18 -10.02
N ILE A 51 -11.55 8.50 -10.16
CA ILE A 51 -10.46 9.35 -10.64
C ILE A 51 -9.27 9.31 -9.68
N ARG A 52 -9.52 9.21 -8.36
CA ARG A 52 -8.48 9.06 -7.35
C ARG A 52 -7.65 7.81 -7.60
N THR A 53 -8.29 6.67 -7.82
CA THR A 53 -7.61 5.41 -8.14
C THR A 53 -6.74 5.52 -9.39
N ASP A 54 -7.30 6.08 -10.48
CA ASP A 54 -6.54 6.30 -11.73
C ASP A 54 -5.31 7.21 -11.54
N MET A 55 -5.45 8.22 -10.67
CA MET A 55 -4.34 9.15 -10.38
C MET A 55 -3.25 8.52 -9.52
N GLN A 56 -3.63 7.66 -8.58
CA GLN A 56 -2.69 6.88 -7.77
C GLN A 56 -1.90 5.90 -8.65
N ASP A 57 -2.56 5.18 -9.57
CA ASP A 57 -1.91 4.27 -10.51
C ASP A 57 -0.96 5.02 -11.45
N LEU A 58 -1.38 6.19 -11.93
CA LEU A 58 -0.53 7.05 -12.73
C LEU A 58 0.73 7.49 -11.97
N LEU A 59 0.58 7.87 -10.68
CA LEU A 59 1.71 8.29 -9.84
C LEU A 59 2.69 7.15 -9.62
N LEU A 60 2.20 5.94 -9.30
CA LEU A 60 3.02 4.74 -9.13
C LEU A 60 3.80 4.40 -10.41
N GLY A 61 3.15 4.38 -11.57
CA GLY A 61 3.83 4.12 -12.85
C GLY A 61 4.89 5.19 -13.19
N LEU A 62 4.63 6.45 -12.85
CA LEU A 62 5.61 7.52 -13.05
C LEU A 62 6.79 7.41 -12.07
N GLN A 63 6.56 6.99 -10.84
CA GLN A 63 7.62 6.80 -9.84
C GLN A 63 8.56 5.65 -10.26
N GLU A 64 8.00 4.52 -10.73
CA GLU A 64 8.79 3.39 -11.27
C GLU A 64 9.64 3.82 -12.49
N GLU A 65 9.11 4.68 -13.37
CA GLU A 65 9.83 5.14 -14.57
C GLU A 65 10.93 6.16 -14.23
N LEU A 66 10.63 7.10 -13.32
CA LEU A 66 11.46 8.28 -13.09
C LEU A 66 12.38 8.15 -11.88
N HIS A 67 12.14 7.18 -10.99
CA HIS A 67 12.91 6.94 -9.77
C HIS A 67 13.10 8.19 -8.90
N LYS A 68 12.08 9.08 -8.85
CA LYS A 68 12.12 10.30 -8.05
C LYS A 68 11.73 10.01 -6.60
N THR A 69 12.27 10.76 -5.67
CA THR A 69 11.82 10.75 -4.29
C THR A 69 10.54 11.57 -4.16
N ILE A 70 9.47 10.97 -3.63
CA ILE A 70 8.19 11.65 -3.43
C ILE A 70 7.90 11.70 -1.92
N VAL A 71 7.71 12.90 -1.39
CA VAL A 71 7.15 13.10 -0.05
C VAL A 71 5.67 13.44 -0.23
N PHE A 72 4.82 12.53 0.24
CA PHE A 72 3.39 12.57 0.03
C PHE A 72 2.68 12.75 1.37
N ILE A 73 1.91 13.81 1.53
CA ILE A 73 1.12 14.07 2.73
C ILE A 73 -0.34 13.75 2.42
N THR A 74 -0.95 12.92 3.26
CA THR A 74 -2.37 12.58 3.19
C THR A 74 -2.94 12.32 4.58
N HIS A 75 -4.23 12.55 4.75
CA HIS A 75 -4.99 12.09 5.93
C HIS A 75 -5.67 10.73 5.70
N ASP A 76 -5.59 10.19 4.48
CA ASP A 76 -6.13 8.89 4.13
C ASP A 76 -5.04 7.81 4.23
N LEU A 77 -5.14 6.98 5.27
CA LEU A 77 -4.16 5.89 5.48
C LEU A 77 -4.15 4.89 4.31
N HIS A 78 -5.30 4.64 3.65
CA HIS A 78 -5.33 3.73 2.50
C HIS A 78 -4.44 4.22 1.36
N GLU A 79 -4.40 5.55 1.13
CA GLU A 79 -3.48 6.15 0.14
C GLU A 79 -2.03 5.93 0.54
N GLY A 80 -1.68 6.21 1.82
CA GLY A 80 -0.34 6.01 2.34
C GLY A 80 0.13 4.57 2.20
N LEU A 81 -0.71 3.60 2.58
CA LEU A 81 -0.43 2.17 2.52
C LEU A 81 -0.31 1.63 1.08
N ARG A 82 -1.00 2.28 0.12
CA ARG A 82 -0.96 1.87 -1.29
C ARG A 82 0.24 2.42 -2.04
N ILE A 83 0.65 3.65 -1.72
CA ILE A 83 1.62 4.41 -2.53
C ILE A 83 3.00 4.44 -1.87
N GLY A 84 3.05 4.46 -0.53
CA GLY A 84 4.28 4.73 0.20
C GLY A 84 5.14 3.49 0.41
N ASP A 85 6.43 3.58 0.09
CA ASP A 85 7.44 2.59 0.51
C ASP A 85 7.73 2.71 2.01
N SER A 86 7.59 3.91 2.57
CA SER A 86 7.75 4.20 4.00
C SER A 86 6.70 5.21 4.45
N ILE A 87 6.09 4.95 5.61
CA ILE A 87 5.01 5.75 6.18
C ILE A 87 5.43 6.33 7.52
N ALA A 88 5.24 7.63 7.69
CA ALA A 88 5.37 8.30 8.99
C ALA A 88 4.00 8.74 9.48
N ILE A 89 3.56 8.20 10.62
CA ILE A 89 2.31 8.61 11.28
C ILE A 89 2.62 9.73 12.26
N LEU A 90 1.93 10.85 12.10
CA LEU A 90 2.09 12.04 12.92
C LEU A 90 0.87 12.24 13.82
N ARG A 91 1.14 12.66 15.07
CA ARG A 91 0.12 13.10 16.04
C ARG A 91 0.67 14.26 16.87
N ASP A 92 -0.10 15.32 17.00
CA ASP A 92 0.27 16.51 17.79
C ASP A 92 1.65 17.10 17.43
N GLY A 93 2.01 17.05 16.12
CA GLY A 93 3.27 17.58 15.62
C GLY A 93 4.50 16.68 15.83
N ALA A 94 4.31 15.46 16.36
CA ALA A 94 5.37 14.48 16.55
C ALA A 94 5.16 13.22 15.70
N ILE A 95 6.23 12.58 15.24
CA ILE A 95 6.16 11.27 14.59
C ILE A 95 5.93 10.22 15.70
N VAL A 96 4.79 9.52 15.60
CA VAL A 96 4.41 8.43 16.51
C VAL A 96 5.00 7.10 16.05
N GLN A 97 4.98 6.87 14.75
CA GLN A 97 5.55 5.67 14.14
C GLN A 97 6.08 5.99 12.75
N ASN A 98 7.16 5.33 12.36
CA ASN A 98 7.69 5.30 11.01
C ASN A 98 8.07 3.86 10.65
N GLY A 99 7.74 3.42 9.43
CA GLY A 99 8.04 2.07 8.96
C GLY A 99 7.42 1.78 7.59
N THR A 100 7.56 0.55 7.14
CA THR A 100 6.89 0.07 5.93
C THR A 100 5.37 -0.07 6.15
N PRO A 101 4.55 -0.15 5.08
CA PRO A 101 3.13 -0.48 5.20
C PRO A 101 2.86 -1.69 6.10
N GLU A 102 3.66 -2.75 5.95
CA GLU A 102 3.57 -3.97 6.76
C GLU A 102 3.88 -3.70 8.23
N ASP A 103 4.93 -2.93 8.53
CA ASP A 103 5.29 -2.58 9.92
C ASP A 103 4.16 -1.83 10.63
N ILE A 104 3.53 -0.87 9.93
CA ILE A 104 2.41 -0.10 10.46
C ILE A 104 1.22 -1.01 10.80
N ILE A 105 0.94 -2.01 9.95
CA ILE A 105 -0.22 -2.91 10.12
C ILE A 105 0.07 -4.03 11.13
N LEU A 106 1.26 -4.63 11.07
CA LEU A 106 1.59 -5.81 11.89
C LEU A 106 2.05 -5.45 13.28
N HIS A 107 2.69 -4.29 13.44
CA HIS A 107 3.37 -3.85 14.66
C HIS A 107 3.01 -2.41 15.03
N PRO A 108 1.71 -2.08 15.23
CA PRO A 108 1.31 -0.73 15.61
C PRO A 108 1.98 -0.30 16.92
N ALA A 109 2.57 0.90 16.93
CA ALA A 109 3.35 1.41 18.06
C ALA A 109 2.48 1.69 19.31
N ASP A 110 1.23 2.07 19.11
CA ASP A 110 0.28 2.35 20.19
C ASP A 110 -1.17 2.05 19.77
N GLN A 111 -2.11 2.23 20.71
CA GLN A 111 -3.54 2.02 20.46
C GLN A 111 -4.09 2.96 19.38
N HIS A 112 -3.57 4.17 19.27
CA HIS A 112 -4.00 5.12 18.24
C HIS A 112 -3.67 4.60 16.83
N VAL A 113 -2.44 4.11 16.61
CA VAL A 113 -2.06 3.51 15.33
C VAL A 113 -2.87 2.24 15.06
N SER A 114 -3.09 1.41 16.09
CA SER A 114 -3.92 0.21 15.97
C SER A 114 -5.36 0.55 15.56
N ASP A 115 -5.96 1.58 16.18
CA ASP A 115 -7.31 2.03 15.83
C ASP A 115 -7.37 2.62 14.42
N PHE A 116 -6.33 3.34 14.02
CA PHE A 116 -6.20 3.95 12.69
C PHE A 116 -6.07 2.91 11.58
N THR A 117 -5.47 1.74 11.88
CA THR A 117 -5.30 0.62 10.92
C THR A 117 -6.41 -0.42 10.98
N ARG A 118 -7.41 -0.28 11.87
CA ARG A 118 -8.43 -1.30 12.14
C ARG A 118 -9.22 -1.71 10.90
N ASP A 119 -9.65 -0.71 10.11
CA ASP A 119 -10.54 -0.93 8.95
C ASP A 119 -9.77 -1.25 7.66
N ILE A 120 -8.45 -1.41 7.74
CA ILE A 120 -7.61 -1.73 6.59
C ILE A 120 -7.80 -3.19 6.18
N ASN A 121 -8.06 -3.42 4.89
CA ASN A 121 -7.99 -4.77 4.33
C ASN A 121 -6.54 -5.24 4.27
N ARG A 122 -6.10 -5.94 5.31
CA ARG A 122 -4.73 -6.46 5.45
C ARG A 122 -4.31 -7.34 4.28
N GLY A 123 -5.26 -8.08 3.68
CA GLY A 123 -4.98 -8.97 2.56
C GLY A 123 -4.50 -8.25 1.31
N ARG A 124 -4.84 -6.97 1.16
CA ARG A 124 -4.44 -6.11 0.04
C ARG A 124 -3.16 -5.32 0.26
N VAL A 125 -2.67 -5.29 1.49
CA VAL A 125 -1.45 -4.55 1.85
C VAL A 125 -0.31 -5.50 2.16
N LEU A 126 -0.57 -6.56 2.94
CA LEU A 126 0.46 -7.51 3.33
C LEU A 126 0.92 -8.33 2.13
N GLN A 127 2.23 -8.37 1.91
CA GLN A 127 2.87 -9.21 0.91
C GLN A 127 3.26 -10.57 1.48
N VAL A 128 3.40 -11.55 0.60
CA VAL A 128 3.86 -12.90 0.96
C VAL A 128 5.21 -12.87 1.65
N SER A 129 6.13 -12.00 1.22
CA SER A 129 7.47 -11.81 1.80
C SER A 129 7.45 -11.45 3.28
N SER A 130 6.45 -10.68 3.74
CA SER A 130 6.33 -10.27 5.15
C SER A 130 5.90 -11.40 6.08
N LEU A 131 5.32 -12.47 5.54
CA LEU A 131 4.77 -13.59 6.31
C LEU A 131 5.41 -14.94 6.01
N MET A 132 6.21 -15.08 4.96
CA MET A 132 6.80 -16.36 4.56
C MET A 132 7.79 -16.89 5.59
N GLU A 133 8.05 -18.19 5.54
CA GLU A 133 9.17 -18.85 6.21
C GLU A 133 10.30 -18.97 5.23
N ALA A 134 11.33 -18.14 5.42
CA ALA A 134 12.49 -18.11 4.54
C ALA A 134 13.26 -19.45 4.58
N HIS A 135 13.82 -19.85 3.45
CA HIS A 135 14.63 -21.07 3.29
C HIS A 135 13.93 -22.38 3.63
N THR A 136 12.61 -22.36 3.82
CA THR A 136 11.82 -23.56 4.11
C THR A 136 11.27 -24.12 2.78
N PRO A 137 11.46 -25.42 2.49
CA PRO A 137 10.87 -26.03 1.30
C PRO A 137 9.36 -25.89 1.30
N GLY A 138 8.81 -25.35 0.20
CA GLY A 138 7.37 -25.22 0.02
C GLY A 138 6.80 -26.40 -0.75
N SER A 139 5.48 -26.60 -0.61
CA SER A 139 4.69 -27.52 -1.42
C SER A 139 3.48 -26.75 -1.98
N GLY A 140 2.89 -27.25 -3.08
CA GLY A 140 1.75 -26.58 -3.70
C GLY A 140 2.13 -25.53 -4.76
N PRO A 141 1.26 -24.55 -5.05
CA PRO A 141 1.47 -23.59 -6.11
C PRO A 141 2.69 -22.69 -5.84
N LYS A 142 3.24 -22.14 -6.92
CA LYS A 142 4.28 -21.12 -6.85
C LYS A 142 3.62 -19.77 -6.77
N VAL A 143 4.04 -18.94 -5.81
CA VAL A 143 3.58 -17.56 -5.62
C VAL A 143 4.78 -16.63 -5.56
N ASP A 144 4.67 -15.42 -6.11
CA ASP A 144 5.72 -14.42 -6.03
C ASP A 144 5.84 -13.85 -4.60
N GLN A 145 7.05 -13.53 -4.15
CA GLN A 145 7.28 -12.97 -2.82
C GLN A 145 6.59 -11.60 -2.61
N ASN A 146 6.40 -10.82 -3.67
CA ASN A 146 5.76 -9.51 -3.65
C ASN A 146 4.24 -9.58 -3.87
N MET A 147 3.70 -10.79 -4.10
CA MET A 147 2.26 -11.00 -4.24
C MET A 147 1.54 -10.63 -2.93
N VAL A 148 0.40 -9.94 -3.01
CA VAL A 148 -0.42 -9.65 -1.83
C VAL A 148 -1.10 -10.91 -1.31
N ILE A 149 -1.37 -10.95 -0.01
CA ILE A 149 -1.93 -12.14 0.65
C ILE A 149 -3.29 -12.54 0.08
N GLU A 150 -4.13 -11.58 -0.32
CA GLU A 150 -5.43 -11.84 -0.95
C GLU A 150 -5.27 -12.70 -2.23
N ASP A 151 -4.33 -12.37 -3.10
CA ASP A 151 -4.07 -13.10 -4.35
C ASP A 151 -3.42 -14.47 -4.07
N ALA A 152 -2.52 -14.53 -3.09
CA ALA A 152 -1.92 -15.80 -2.67
C ALA A 152 -2.96 -16.79 -2.12
N LEU A 153 -3.96 -16.31 -1.37
CA LEU A 153 -5.09 -17.11 -0.91
C LEU A 153 -5.94 -17.66 -2.08
N VAL A 154 -6.18 -16.83 -3.11
CA VAL A 154 -6.87 -17.27 -4.33
C VAL A 154 -6.07 -18.37 -5.03
N ALA A 155 -4.75 -18.22 -5.15
CA ALA A 155 -3.89 -19.24 -5.77
C ALA A 155 -3.89 -20.56 -5.00
N LEU A 156 -3.82 -20.52 -3.65
CA LEU A 156 -3.91 -21.74 -2.82
C LEU A 156 -5.28 -22.40 -2.93
N SER A 157 -6.35 -21.60 -2.91
CA SER A 157 -7.72 -22.09 -3.04
C SER A 157 -7.94 -22.82 -4.38
N ALA A 158 -7.48 -22.23 -5.48
CA ALA A 158 -7.59 -22.83 -6.81
C ALA A 158 -6.80 -24.14 -6.93
N ALA A 159 -5.66 -24.24 -6.25
CA ALA A 159 -4.83 -25.45 -6.21
C ALA A 159 -5.27 -26.48 -5.16
N HIS A 160 -6.30 -26.20 -4.33
CA HIS A 160 -6.68 -26.98 -3.17
C HIS A 160 -5.50 -27.29 -2.23
N ALA A 161 -4.56 -26.36 -2.09
CA ALA A 161 -3.33 -26.50 -1.34
C ALA A 161 -3.39 -25.81 0.01
N SER A 162 -2.71 -26.36 1.03
CA SER A 162 -2.57 -25.75 2.36
C SER A 162 -1.31 -24.91 2.51
N SER A 163 -0.41 -24.94 1.53
CA SER A 163 0.82 -24.15 1.50
C SER A 163 1.24 -23.83 0.07
N ALA A 164 2.12 -22.83 -0.11
CA ALA A 164 2.70 -22.45 -1.38
C ALA A 164 4.21 -22.37 -1.28
N THR A 165 4.89 -22.58 -2.42
CA THR A 165 6.32 -22.27 -2.59
C THR A 165 6.46 -20.82 -2.97
N VAL A 166 7.22 -20.04 -2.19
CA VAL A 166 7.48 -18.63 -2.45
C VAL A 166 8.67 -18.48 -3.38
N MET A 167 8.48 -17.73 -4.45
CA MET A 167 9.46 -17.47 -5.48
C MET A 167 9.92 -16.01 -5.43
N CYS A 168 11.23 -15.80 -5.65
CA CYS A 168 11.81 -14.52 -6.00
C CYS A 168 12.43 -14.70 -7.39
N GLU A 169 11.92 -14.02 -8.40
CA GLU A 169 12.20 -14.31 -9.79
C GLU A 169 11.93 -15.80 -10.08
N ASP A 170 12.93 -16.56 -10.49
CA ASP A 170 12.81 -17.99 -10.78
C ASP A 170 13.35 -18.91 -9.67
N LYS A 171 13.71 -18.37 -8.49
CA LYS A 171 14.29 -19.13 -7.38
C LYS A 171 13.32 -19.30 -6.22
N PRO A 172 13.18 -20.51 -5.67
CA PRO A 172 12.43 -20.71 -4.44
C PRO A 172 13.20 -20.08 -3.26
N VAL A 173 12.53 -19.18 -2.52
CA VAL A 173 13.12 -18.47 -1.38
C VAL A 173 12.49 -18.83 -0.03
N GLY A 174 11.34 -19.52 -0.05
CA GLY A 174 10.67 -19.94 1.17
C GLY A 174 9.33 -20.61 0.92
N SER A 175 8.53 -20.69 1.95
CA SER A 175 7.15 -21.19 1.90
C SER A 175 6.20 -20.35 2.72
N ILE A 176 4.92 -20.43 2.43
CA ILE A 176 3.86 -19.79 3.19
C ILE A 176 2.69 -20.76 3.36
N SER A 177 2.13 -20.84 4.56
CA SER A 177 0.97 -21.69 4.85
C SER A 177 -0.33 -20.88 4.87
N LEU A 178 -1.43 -21.55 4.52
CA LEU A 178 -2.78 -21.00 4.61
C LEU A 178 -3.11 -20.52 6.03
N GLU A 179 -2.73 -21.30 7.04
CA GLU A 179 -2.95 -20.98 8.45
C GLU A 179 -2.29 -19.64 8.84
N LYS A 180 -1.04 -19.44 8.40
CA LYS A 180 -0.28 -18.22 8.69
C LYS A 180 -0.90 -16.98 8.03
N MET A 181 -1.35 -17.11 6.79
CA MET A 181 -2.08 -16.05 6.08
C MET A 181 -3.37 -15.69 6.80
N ILE A 182 -4.21 -16.68 7.16
CA ILE A 182 -5.47 -16.46 7.88
C ILE A 182 -5.20 -15.82 9.24
N SER A 183 -4.20 -16.28 9.98
CA SER A 183 -3.84 -15.71 11.29
C SER A 183 -3.39 -14.24 11.18
N ALA A 184 -2.68 -13.85 10.12
CA ALA A 184 -2.28 -12.46 9.88
C ALA A 184 -3.47 -11.56 9.57
N LEU A 185 -4.47 -12.08 8.85
CA LEU A 185 -5.71 -11.36 8.55
C LEU A 185 -6.62 -11.22 9.78
N ALA A 186 -6.68 -12.24 10.64
CA ALA A 186 -7.57 -12.29 11.81
C ALA A 186 -7.08 -11.47 13.02
N LYS A 187 -5.83 -11.01 13.06
CA LYS A 187 -5.24 -10.29 14.22
C LYS A 187 -5.88 -8.94 14.56
N SER A 188 -6.83 -8.44 13.78
CA SER A 188 -7.55 -7.19 14.11
C SER A 188 -8.57 -7.31 15.25
N ASP A 189 -9.04 -8.54 15.60
CA ASP A 189 -10.14 -8.74 16.54
C ASP A 189 -9.72 -9.21 17.94
N GLY A 190 -8.43 -9.36 18.23
CA GLY A 190 -7.93 -10.22 19.31
C GLY A 190 -7.42 -9.59 20.59
N ASN A 191 -7.49 -8.28 20.85
CA ASN A 191 -6.85 -7.72 22.07
C ASN A 191 -7.79 -7.10 23.10
N ASP A 192 -9.12 -7.26 23.01
CA ASP A 192 -10.05 -6.58 23.94
C ASP A 192 -10.75 -7.50 24.96
N VAL A 193 -10.37 -8.79 25.10
CA VAL A 193 -11.07 -9.70 26.02
C VAL A 193 -10.27 -10.13 27.28
N ARG A 194 -8.97 -9.81 27.39
CA ARG A 194 -8.15 -10.35 28.52
C ARG A 194 -7.81 -9.38 29.66
N ASN A 195 -8.25 -8.12 29.65
CA ASN A 195 -7.84 -7.16 30.70
C ASN A 195 -8.99 -6.60 31.58
N LYS A 196 -10.15 -7.26 31.68
CA LYS A 196 -11.25 -6.87 32.59
C LYS A 196 -11.54 -7.88 33.72
N GLN A 197 -10.63 -8.77 34.06
CA GLN A 197 -10.79 -9.64 35.24
C GLN A 197 -9.54 -9.66 36.11
N SER A 198 -9.17 -8.56 36.69
CA SER A 198 -8.28 -8.53 37.89
C SER A 198 -8.35 -7.15 38.53
N THR A 199 -9.46 -6.81 39.15
CA THR A 199 -9.51 -5.86 40.29
C THR A 199 -10.83 -6.08 41.03
N HIS A 200 -10.78 -6.98 42.00
CA HIS A 200 -11.62 -6.92 43.21
C HIS A 200 -10.75 -7.34 44.36
#